data_56a0f6e4e1b925269826149e4f465f41
#
_entry.id   56a0f6e4e1b925269826149e4f465f41
#
_cell.length_a   1.000
_cell.length_b   1.000
_cell.length_c   1.000
_cell.angle_alpha   90.00
_cell.angle_beta   90.00
_cell.angle_gamma   90.00
#
_symmetry.space_group_name_H-M   'P 1'
#
loop_
_entity.id
_entity.type
_entity.pdbx_description
1 polymer ?
#
loop_
_entity_poly.entity_id
_entity_poly.type
_entity_poly.pdbx_seq_one_letter_code
_entity_poly.pdbx_strand_id
1 'polypeptide(L)'
;MKALSELRILTRDQAAALSGFHSTTRVNVRLSKLRRARLIQRYFVAGATGSRCSVYALTRKGAQTAQLPFQPLKWSADSVIIGNAFAAHQLALNDVRIAMSEPGPTLALWKTLDEPISPTAKLVPDVLIERKIDDEWRSMFLEVDLGTETLPTWTKKTQYYLRIATSGEYKTIIRADRFGVLVATDSEARLRLLRTHIARLTPKLFWFTTLNNIKQQGFWSPIWLRPEGDQQTLPGA
;
A
#
# COMPACT_ATOMS: atom_id res chain seq x y z
N MET A 1 -13.72 11.36 4.28
CA MET A 1 -14.15 10.98 2.92
C MET A 1 -12.98 11.00 1.94
N LYS A 2 -12.08 12.00 1.96
CA LYS A 2 -10.88 12.02 1.10
C LYS A 2 -10.09 10.69 1.20
N ALA A 3 -9.72 10.25 2.41
CA ALA A 3 -9.02 8.98 2.59
C ALA A 3 -9.76 7.75 2.01
N LEU A 4 -11.10 7.71 2.05
CA LEU A 4 -11.87 6.63 1.43
C LEU A 4 -11.89 6.68 -0.10
N SER A 5 -11.74 7.86 -0.70
CA SER A 5 -11.57 8.00 -2.14
C SER A 5 -10.21 7.48 -2.61
N GLU A 6 -9.15 7.75 -1.84
CA GLU A 6 -7.78 7.37 -2.16
C GLU A 6 -7.49 5.90 -1.83
N LEU A 7 -7.99 5.42 -0.68
CA LEU A 7 -7.67 4.10 -0.11
C LEU A 7 -8.78 3.07 -0.27
N ARG A 8 -9.83 3.39 -0.98
CA ARG A 8 -10.97 2.57 -1.39
C ARG A 8 -11.80 2.00 -0.25
N ILE A 9 -11.21 1.30 0.70
CA ILE A 9 -11.84 0.75 1.90
C ILE A 9 -10.99 1.10 3.13
N LEU A 10 -11.64 1.32 4.28
CA LEU A 10 -10.95 1.52 5.56
C LEU A 10 -11.65 0.75 6.66
N THR A 11 -10.89 0.17 7.57
CA THR A 11 -11.42 -0.24 8.87
C THR A 11 -11.74 0.98 9.73
N ARG A 12 -12.46 0.77 10.84
CA ARG A 12 -12.68 1.82 11.84
C ARG A 12 -11.35 2.39 12.37
N ASP A 13 -10.39 1.51 12.66
CA ASP A 13 -9.12 1.90 13.29
C ASP A 13 -8.21 2.63 12.30
N GLN A 14 -8.19 2.21 11.04
CA GLN A 14 -7.54 2.96 9.96
C GLN A 14 -8.17 4.34 9.75
N ALA A 15 -9.51 4.41 9.80
CA ALA A 15 -10.21 5.70 9.71
C ALA A 15 -9.89 6.62 10.90
N ALA A 16 -9.72 6.06 12.10
CA ALA A 16 -9.29 6.79 13.29
C ALA A 16 -7.89 7.38 13.11
N ALA A 17 -6.91 6.54 12.74
CA ALA A 17 -5.52 6.94 12.53
C ALA A 17 -5.40 8.06 11.49
N LEU A 18 -6.04 7.92 10.33
CA LEU A 18 -6.01 8.90 9.25
C LEU A 18 -6.76 10.22 9.54
N SER A 19 -7.65 10.21 10.55
CA SER A 19 -8.45 11.39 10.90
C SER A 19 -7.96 12.10 12.17
N GLY A 20 -6.91 11.59 12.82
CA GLY A 20 -6.42 12.12 14.09
C GLY A 20 -7.42 11.98 15.25
N PHE A 21 -8.38 11.05 15.14
CA PHE A 21 -9.31 10.80 16.24
C PHE A 21 -8.74 9.81 17.26
N HIS A 22 -8.48 10.28 18.46
CA HIS A 22 -8.02 9.43 19.57
C HIS A 22 -9.14 8.70 20.31
N SER A 23 -10.42 8.99 20.01
CA SER A 23 -11.58 8.40 20.68
C SER A 23 -12.36 7.48 19.75
N THR A 24 -12.40 6.20 20.06
CA THR A 24 -13.21 5.19 19.37
C THR A 24 -14.69 5.58 19.26
N THR A 25 -15.25 6.18 20.32
CA THR A 25 -16.64 6.65 20.33
C THR A 25 -16.86 7.74 19.28
N ARG A 26 -15.96 8.71 19.16
CA ARG A 26 -16.07 9.80 18.16
C ARG A 26 -16.01 9.25 16.74
N VAL A 27 -15.11 8.29 16.49
CA VAL A 27 -15.01 7.62 15.17
C VAL A 27 -16.31 6.89 14.85
N ASN A 28 -16.84 6.08 15.77
CA ASN A 28 -18.09 5.34 15.59
C ASN A 28 -19.27 6.28 15.30
N VAL A 29 -19.39 7.38 16.06
CA VAL A 29 -20.44 8.38 15.83
C VAL A 29 -20.30 9.00 14.43
N ARG A 30 -19.07 9.36 14.03
CA ARG A 30 -18.83 9.96 12.70
C ARG A 30 -19.15 8.99 11.57
N LEU A 31 -18.66 7.76 11.64
CA LEU A 31 -18.95 6.71 10.65
C LEU A 31 -20.47 6.42 10.57
N SER A 32 -21.16 6.35 11.73
CA SER A 32 -22.61 6.16 11.76
C SER A 32 -23.37 7.32 11.12
N LYS A 33 -22.99 8.57 11.37
CA LYS A 33 -23.59 9.75 10.73
C LYS A 33 -23.39 9.72 9.21
N LEU A 34 -22.18 9.45 8.74
CA LEU A 34 -21.88 9.36 7.30
C LEU A 34 -22.67 8.22 6.64
N ARG A 35 -22.81 7.05 7.30
CA ARG A 35 -23.59 5.91 6.83
C ARG A 35 -25.08 6.23 6.75
N ARG A 36 -25.67 6.85 7.80
CA ARG A 36 -27.09 7.28 7.80
C ARG A 36 -27.36 8.29 6.68
N ALA A 37 -26.43 9.19 6.38
CA ALA A 37 -26.51 10.11 5.27
C ALA A 37 -26.27 9.46 3.90
N ARG A 38 -25.99 8.14 3.85
CA ARG A 38 -25.66 7.36 2.65
C ARG A 38 -24.44 7.88 1.88
N LEU A 39 -23.50 8.52 2.60
CA LEU A 39 -22.24 9.01 2.02
C LEU A 39 -21.15 7.93 2.00
N ILE A 40 -21.24 6.97 2.93
CA ILE A 40 -20.39 5.78 2.97
C ILE A 40 -21.25 4.52 3.12
N GLN A 41 -20.69 3.40 2.64
CA GLN A 41 -21.28 2.06 2.79
C GLN A 41 -20.42 1.23 3.72
N ARG A 42 -21.04 0.36 4.54
CA ARG A 42 -20.35 -0.62 5.37
C ARG A 42 -20.44 -2.00 4.75
N TYR A 43 -19.37 -2.76 4.89
CA TYR A 43 -19.25 -4.18 4.57
C TYR A 43 -18.56 -4.90 5.73
N PHE A 44 -18.57 -6.23 5.72
CA PHE A 44 -17.87 -7.05 6.70
C PHE A 44 -16.86 -7.93 5.97
N VAL A 45 -15.59 -7.88 6.39
CA VAL A 45 -14.55 -8.78 5.90
C VAL A 45 -14.32 -9.85 6.95
N ALA A 46 -14.41 -11.12 6.56
CA ALA A 46 -14.08 -12.25 7.43
C ALA A 46 -12.56 -12.42 7.48
N GLY A 47 -11.99 -12.40 8.68
CA GLY A 47 -10.60 -12.75 8.91
C GLY A 47 -10.39 -14.26 8.90
N ALA A 48 -9.12 -14.70 8.84
CA ALA A 48 -8.72 -16.10 8.82
C ALA A 48 -9.23 -16.91 10.04
N THR A 49 -9.45 -16.26 11.18
CA THR A 49 -9.94 -16.86 12.44
C THR A 49 -11.47 -16.81 12.58
N GLY A 50 -12.20 -16.50 11.50
CA GLY A 50 -13.67 -16.32 11.55
C GLY A 50 -14.13 -14.99 12.18
N SER A 51 -13.22 -14.16 12.63
CA SER A 51 -13.54 -12.83 13.12
C SER A 51 -14.07 -11.95 11.97
N ARG A 52 -15.03 -11.07 12.27
CA ARG A 52 -15.58 -10.13 11.28
C ARG A 52 -15.10 -8.72 11.56
N CYS A 53 -14.45 -8.11 10.58
CA CYS A 53 -14.03 -6.71 10.64
C CYS A 53 -14.95 -5.85 9.78
N SER A 54 -15.47 -4.76 10.35
CA SER A 54 -16.22 -3.77 9.58
C SER A 54 -15.28 -2.93 8.74
N VAL A 55 -15.55 -2.86 7.44
CA VAL A 55 -14.88 -1.96 6.51
C VAL A 55 -15.88 -0.99 5.89
N TYR A 56 -15.42 0.19 5.58
CA TYR A 56 -16.22 1.28 5.03
C TYR A 56 -15.64 1.69 3.68
N ALA A 57 -16.53 2.00 2.74
CA ALA A 57 -16.17 2.53 1.43
C ALA A 57 -17.03 3.76 1.09
N LEU A 58 -16.51 4.61 0.22
CA LEU A 58 -17.24 5.77 -0.28
C LEU A 58 -18.39 5.30 -1.18
N THR A 59 -19.54 5.95 -1.09
CA THR A 59 -20.63 5.75 -2.05
C THR A 59 -20.52 6.74 -3.21
N ARG A 60 -21.20 6.49 -4.34
CA ARG A 60 -21.32 7.48 -5.43
C ARG A 60 -21.84 8.82 -4.92
N LYS A 61 -22.88 8.81 -4.09
CA LYS A 61 -23.41 10.02 -3.45
C LYS A 61 -22.35 10.73 -2.60
N GLY A 62 -21.60 9.96 -1.81
CA GLY A 62 -20.53 10.52 -0.98
C GLY A 62 -19.43 11.17 -1.81
N ALA A 63 -19.00 10.53 -2.89
CA ALA A 63 -18.00 11.06 -3.81
C ALA A 63 -18.49 12.36 -4.47
N GLN A 64 -19.71 12.36 -5.01
CA GLN A 64 -20.32 13.55 -5.60
C GLN A 64 -20.43 14.71 -4.59
N THR A 65 -20.95 14.42 -3.38
CA THR A 65 -21.10 15.45 -2.32
C THR A 65 -19.76 16.07 -1.93
N ALA A 66 -18.67 15.29 -1.98
CA ALA A 66 -17.34 15.74 -1.60
C ALA A 66 -16.47 16.16 -2.79
N GLN A 67 -16.99 16.08 -4.01
CA GLN A 67 -16.24 16.34 -5.26
C GLN A 67 -14.95 15.51 -5.36
N LEU A 68 -15.04 14.21 -5.05
CA LEU A 68 -13.93 13.27 -5.00
C LEU A 68 -14.07 12.20 -6.09
N PRO A 69 -12.96 11.63 -6.57
CA PRO A 69 -12.97 10.46 -7.44
C PRO A 69 -13.75 9.30 -6.81
N PHE A 70 -14.41 8.50 -7.64
CA PHE A 70 -15.19 7.35 -7.21
C PHE A 70 -14.83 6.10 -7.98
N GLN A 71 -14.42 5.08 -7.26
CA GLN A 71 -14.20 3.73 -7.79
C GLN A 71 -15.18 2.77 -7.11
N PRO A 72 -16.15 2.22 -7.83
CA PRO A 72 -17.15 1.34 -7.25
C PRO A 72 -16.55 0.02 -6.78
N LEU A 73 -17.05 -0.50 -5.66
CA LEU A 73 -16.85 -1.88 -5.24
C LEU A 73 -18.01 -2.74 -5.74
N LYS A 74 -17.71 -3.96 -6.22
CA LYS A 74 -18.73 -4.93 -6.66
C LYS A 74 -19.25 -5.77 -5.47
N TRP A 75 -19.52 -5.13 -4.33
CA TRP A 75 -19.98 -5.77 -3.11
C TRP A 75 -21.39 -5.28 -2.76
N SER A 76 -22.25 -6.19 -2.27
CA SER A 76 -23.56 -5.82 -1.74
C SER A 76 -23.43 -5.19 -0.36
N ALA A 77 -24.33 -4.25 -0.05
CA ALA A 77 -24.37 -3.58 1.24
C ALA A 77 -24.51 -4.57 2.40
N ASP A 78 -23.80 -4.33 3.49
CA ASP A 78 -23.76 -5.18 4.69
C ASP A 78 -23.45 -6.67 4.41
N SER A 79 -22.93 -6.99 3.20
CA SER A 79 -22.49 -8.35 2.86
C SER A 79 -21.24 -8.74 3.66
N VAL A 80 -21.10 -10.04 3.90
CA VAL A 80 -19.87 -10.63 4.46
C VAL A 80 -18.98 -11.06 3.30
N ILE A 81 -17.82 -10.44 3.22
CA ILE A 81 -16.82 -10.71 2.19
C ILE A 81 -15.85 -11.74 2.76
N ILE A 82 -15.82 -12.94 2.20
CA ILE A 82 -14.99 -14.07 2.66
C ILE A 82 -13.88 -14.31 1.63
N GLY A 83 -12.64 -14.51 2.11
CA GLY A 83 -11.50 -14.89 1.26
C GLY A 83 -11.18 -13.91 0.15
N ASN A 84 -11.51 -12.64 0.31
CA ASN A 84 -11.33 -11.64 -0.73
C ASN A 84 -9.89 -11.09 -0.69
N ALA A 85 -9.06 -11.56 -1.62
CA ALA A 85 -7.67 -11.15 -1.75
C ALA A 85 -7.52 -9.63 -1.90
N PHE A 86 -8.42 -8.96 -2.66
CA PHE A 86 -8.41 -7.51 -2.79
C PHE A 86 -8.60 -6.82 -1.43
N ALA A 87 -9.57 -7.26 -0.61
CA ALA A 87 -9.80 -6.64 0.68
C ALA A 87 -8.59 -6.76 1.62
N ALA A 88 -8.00 -7.95 1.72
CA ALA A 88 -6.82 -8.19 2.54
C ALA A 88 -5.63 -7.34 2.08
N HIS A 89 -5.35 -7.36 0.78
CA HIS A 89 -4.26 -6.61 0.19
C HIS A 89 -4.45 -5.09 0.34
N GLN A 90 -5.65 -4.56 0.06
CA GLN A 90 -5.95 -3.14 0.20
C GLN A 90 -5.81 -2.67 1.66
N LEU A 91 -6.25 -3.47 2.63
CA LEU A 91 -6.10 -3.12 4.04
C LEU A 91 -4.62 -3.12 4.46
N ALA A 92 -3.81 -4.05 3.97
CA ALA A 92 -2.38 -4.06 4.21
C ALA A 92 -1.68 -2.82 3.60
N LEU A 93 -2.02 -2.43 2.38
CA LEU A 93 -1.54 -1.18 1.77
C LEU A 93 -1.91 0.05 2.61
N ASN A 94 -3.13 0.07 3.14
CA ASN A 94 -3.59 1.17 3.99
C ASN A 94 -2.79 1.25 5.30
N ASP A 95 -2.44 0.12 5.90
CA ASP A 95 -1.60 0.08 7.09
C ASP A 95 -0.20 0.64 6.82
N VAL A 96 0.40 0.29 5.68
CA VAL A 96 1.68 0.89 5.24
C VAL A 96 1.54 2.40 5.05
N ARG A 97 0.45 2.86 4.39
CA ARG A 97 0.19 4.30 4.18
C ARG A 97 0.05 5.07 5.49
N ILE A 98 -0.59 4.45 6.49
CA ILE A 98 -0.74 5.03 7.83
C ILE A 98 0.61 5.10 8.53
N ALA A 99 1.40 4.03 8.54
CA ALA A 99 2.73 4.00 9.14
C ALA A 99 3.69 5.02 8.52
N MET A 100 3.53 5.35 7.25
CA MET A 100 4.31 6.41 6.58
C MET A 100 3.93 7.82 7.04
N SER A 101 2.77 7.99 7.66
CA SER A 101 2.28 9.30 8.17
C SER A 101 2.72 9.57 9.60
N GLU A 102 3.31 8.58 10.29
CA GLU A 102 3.96 8.74 11.59
C GLU A 102 5.15 9.72 11.47
N PRO A 103 5.73 10.20 12.60
CA PRO A 103 6.82 11.17 12.54
C PRO A 103 7.91 10.76 11.53
N GLY A 104 8.00 11.47 10.45
CA GLY A 104 8.89 11.14 9.33
C GLY A 104 8.82 12.19 8.23
N PRO A 105 9.56 11.98 7.15
CA PRO A 105 9.63 12.95 6.05
C PRO A 105 8.28 13.14 5.36
N THR A 106 8.01 14.37 4.93
CA THR A 106 6.76 14.70 4.24
C THR A 106 6.61 13.89 2.95
N LEU A 107 5.51 13.17 2.86
CA LEU A 107 5.13 12.42 1.66
C LEU A 107 4.54 13.40 0.63
N ALA A 108 5.17 13.49 -0.53
CA ALA A 108 4.69 14.34 -1.62
C ALA A 108 3.60 13.65 -2.47
N LEU A 109 3.75 12.34 -2.70
CA LEU A 109 2.82 11.55 -3.52
C LEU A 109 2.68 10.13 -2.96
N TRP A 110 1.44 9.67 -2.87
CA TRP A 110 1.03 8.28 -2.77
C TRP A 110 0.02 8.01 -3.88
N LYS A 111 0.43 7.27 -4.90
CA LYS A 111 -0.42 6.96 -6.05
C LYS A 111 -0.56 5.45 -6.19
N THR A 112 -1.75 4.93 -5.89
CA THR A 112 -2.11 3.55 -6.24
C THR A 112 -2.16 3.41 -7.75
N LEU A 113 -1.61 2.32 -8.27
CA LEU A 113 -1.54 2.05 -9.70
C LEU A 113 -2.51 0.92 -10.04
N ASP A 114 -3.23 1.05 -11.14
CA ASP A 114 -4.21 0.09 -11.65
C ASP A 114 -3.96 -0.25 -13.13
N GLU A 115 -2.96 0.40 -13.73
CA GLU A 115 -2.52 0.18 -15.10
C GLU A 115 -1.00 -0.04 -15.16
N PRO A 116 -0.51 -0.75 -16.19
CA PRO A 116 0.92 -0.92 -16.40
C PRO A 116 1.66 0.42 -16.46
N ILE A 117 2.79 0.49 -15.76
CA ILE A 117 3.62 1.71 -15.71
C ILE A 117 4.42 1.96 -17.00
N SER A 118 4.47 0.98 -17.90
CA SER A 118 5.16 1.08 -19.19
C SER A 118 4.42 0.28 -20.25
N PRO A 119 4.35 0.76 -21.51
CA PRO A 119 3.78 0.00 -22.61
C PRO A 119 4.55 -1.30 -22.90
N THR A 120 5.83 -1.33 -22.57
CA THR A 120 6.73 -2.45 -22.88
C THR A 120 6.83 -3.46 -21.74
N ALA A 121 6.45 -3.09 -20.52
CA ALA A 121 6.46 -3.95 -19.34
C ALA A 121 5.05 -4.03 -18.76
N LYS A 122 4.46 -5.24 -18.78
CA LYS A 122 3.15 -5.51 -18.16
C LYS A 122 3.27 -5.54 -16.62
N LEU A 123 3.87 -4.50 -16.06
CA LEU A 123 4.10 -4.35 -14.63
C LEU A 123 3.15 -3.30 -14.06
N VAL A 124 2.34 -3.73 -13.11
CA VAL A 124 1.47 -2.85 -12.32
C VAL A 124 1.94 -2.93 -10.87
N PRO A 125 2.80 -2.00 -10.41
CA PRO A 125 3.14 -1.91 -8.99
C PRO A 125 1.91 -1.52 -8.17
N ASP A 126 1.89 -1.89 -6.89
CA ASP A 126 0.76 -1.50 -6.04
C ASP A 126 0.69 0.01 -5.84
N VAL A 127 1.84 0.65 -5.59
CA VAL A 127 1.90 2.09 -5.30
C VAL A 127 3.19 2.71 -5.83
N LEU A 128 3.08 3.92 -6.36
CA LEU A 128 4.19 4.85 -6.53
C LEU A 128 4.22 5.81 -5.34
N ILE A 129 5.37 5.88 -4.68
CA ILE A 129 5.67 6.78 -3.57
C ILE A 129 6.72 7.78 -4.03
N GLU A 130 6.45 9.06 -3.87
CA GLU A 130 7.43 10.10 -4.14
C GLU A 130 7.50 11.11 -2.98
N ARG A 131 8.70 11.55 -2.69
CA ARG A 131 8.97 12.60 -1.71
C ARG A 131 10.15 13.47 -2.15
N LYS A 132 10.24 14.67 -1.61
CA LYS A 132 11.33 15.59 -1.81
C LYS A 132 12.18 15.68 -0.55
N ILE A 133 13.49 15.54 -0.68
CA ILE A 133 14.47 15.61 0.40
C ILE A 133 15.62 16.47 -0.10
N ASP A 134 15.96 17.54 0.63
CA ASP A 134 17.06 18.44 0.26
C ASP A 134 17.02 18.84 -1.22
N ASP A 135 15.81 19.22 -1.67
CA ASP A 135 15.49 19.55 -3.06
C ASP A 135 15.60 18.43 -4.10
N GLU A 136 15.99 17.23 -3.73
CA GLU A 136 16.02 16.06 -4.60
C GLU A 136 14.77 15.19 -4.47
N TRP A 137 14.27 14.71 -5.61
CA TRP A 137 13.18 13.75 -5.63
C TRP A 137 13.69 12.33 -5.32
N ARG A 138 12.93 11.62 -4.49
CA ARG A 138 13.09 10.18 -4.22
C ARG A 138 11.81 9.48 -4.63
N SER A 139 11.93 8.50 -5.51
CA SER A 139 10.80 7.71 -6.02
C SER A 139 10.98 6.25 -5.68
N MET A 140 9.92 5.62 -5.22
CA MET A 140 9.90 4.21 -4.82
C MET A 140 8.60 3.56 -5.31
N PHE A 141 8.69 2.37 -5.87
CA PHE A 141 7.53 1.51 -6.05
C PHE A 141 7.37 0.61 -4.83
N LEU A 142 6.16 0.49 -4.33
CA LEU A 142 5.83 -0.43 -3.23
C LEU A 142 5.07 -1.62 -3.79
N GLU A 143 5.44 -2.81 -3.32
CA GLU A 143 4.76 -4.08 -3.53
C GLU A 143 4.44 -4.69 -2.16
N VAL A 144 3.18 -5.02 -1.92
CA VAL A 144 2.75 -5.75 -0.73
C VAL A 144 2.46 -7.20 -1.10
N ASP A 145 3.23 -8.13 -0.57
CA ASP A 145 3.07 -9.55 -0.84
C ASP A 145 2.52 -10.29 0.39
N LEU A 146 1.28 -10.74 0.29
CA LEU A 146 0.59 -11.53 1.30
C LEU A 146 0.78 -13.04 1.12
N GLY A 147 1.87 -13.47 0.46
CA GLY A 147 2.17 -14.88 0.22
C GLY A 147 1.39 -15.49 -0.94
N THR A 148 0.64 -14.71 -1.70
CA THR A 148 -0.24 -15.21 -2.78
C THR A 148 0.45 -15.31 -4.14
N GLU A 149 1.53 -14.59 -4.35
CA GLU A 149 2.26 -14.60 -5.61
C GLU A 149 3.32 -15.71 -5.66
N THR A 150 3.48 -16.32 -6.83
CA THR A 150 4.47 -17.38 -7.04
C THR A 150 5.86 -16.83 -7.32
N LEU A 151 6.92 -17.63 -7.09
CA LEU A 151 8.29 -17.22 -7.45
C LEU A 151 8.47 -16.92 -8.95
N PRO A 152 7.89 -17.67 -9.90
CA PRO A 152 7.90 -17.29 -11.31
C PRO A 152 7.26 -15.92 -11.58
N THR A 153 6.20 -15.56 -10.86
CA THR A 153 5.61 -14.21 -10.95
C THR A 153 6.60 -13.15 -10.49
N TRP A 154 7.27 -13.37 -9.36
CA TRP A 154 8.30 -12.47 -8.85
C TRP A 154 9.53 -12.38 -9.77
N THR A 155 9.91 -13.49 -10.42
CA THR A 155 10.97 -13.44 -11.47
C THR A 155 10.58 -12.48 -12.59
N LYS A 156 9.35 -12.59 -13.11
CA LYS A 156 8.85 -11.68 -14.17
C LYS A 156 8.78 -10.23 -13.70
N LYS A 157 8.24 -9.98 -12.50
CA LYS A 157 8.20 -8.62 -11.91
C LYS A 157 9.62 -8.03 -11.81
N THR A 158 10.57 -8.80 -11.27
CA THR A 158 11.97 -8.38 -11.14
C THR A 158 12.59 -8.04 -12.51
N GLN A 159 12.38 -8.87 -13.52
CA GLN A 159 12.85 -8.62 -14.88
C GLN A 159 12.24 -7.35 -15.48
N TYR A 160 10.96 -7.09 -15.24
CA TYR A 160 10.32 -5.85 -15.68
C TYR A 160 10.90 -4.60 -14.99
N TYR A 161 11.14 -4.65 -13.69
CA TYR A 161 11.80 -3.56 -12.96
C TYR A 161 13.22 -3.30 -13.47
N LEU A 162 14.01 -4.35 -13.71
CA LEU A 162 15.34 -4.24 -14.29
C LEU A 162 15.31 -3.64 -15.69
N ARG A 163 14.37 -4.10 -16.53
CA ARG A 163 14.19 -3.56 -17.87
C ARG A 163 13.86 -2.06 -17.83
N ILE A 164 12.90 -1.64 -17.03
CA ILE A 164 12.53 -0.22 -16.89
C ILE A 164 13.73 0.59 -16.39
N ALA A 165 14.50 0.06 -15.44
CA ALA A 165 15.70 0.72 -14.92
C ALA A 165 16.79 0.90 -15.97
N THR A 166 16.98 -0.10 -16.85
CA THR A 166 18.02 -0.06 -17.89
C THR A 166 17.61 0.70 -19.14
N SER A 167 16.33 0.65 -19.54
CA SER A 167 15.82 1.38 -20.70
C SER A 167 15.66 2.89 -20.45
N GLY A 168 15.60 3.31 -19.19
CA GLY A 168 15.31 4.69 -18.83
C GLY A 168 13.84 5.10 -18.97
N GLU A 169 12.93 4.17 -19.28
CA GLU A 169 11.48 4.43 -19.39
C GLU A 169 10.90 5.01 -18.11
N TYR A 170 11.46 4.69 -16.92
CA TYR A 170 11.01 5.23 -15.64
C TYR A 170 11.03 6.76 -15.58
N LYS A 171 11.87 7.45 -16.35
CA LYS A 171 11.98 8.92 -16.37
C LYS A 171 10.69 9.63 -16.82
N THR A 172 9.81 8.92 -17.52
CA THR A 172 8.48 9.44 -17.90
C THR A 172 7.43 9.18 -16.82
N ILE A 173 7.74 8.36 -15.83
CA ILE A 173 6.80 7.87 -14.81
C ILE A 173 7.03 8.56 -13.47
N ILE A 174 8.29 8.78 -13.11
CA ILE A 174 8.73 9.30 -11.82
C ILE A 174 9.48 10.63 -11.96
N ARG A 175 9.60 11.35 -10.85
CA ARG A 175 10.31 12.64 -10.79
C ARG A 175 11.79 12.52 -10.48
N ALA A 176 12.22 11.40 -9.87
CA ALA A 176 13.60 11.17 -9.47
C ALA A 176 14.46 10.63 -10.61
N ASP A 177 15.78 10.83 -10.55
CA ASP A 177 16.75 10.27 -11.50
C ASP A 177 16.91 8.75 -11.38
N ARG A 178 16.37 8.15 -10.31
CA ARG A 178 16.41 6.71 -10.03
C ARG A 178 15.25 6.33 -9.10
N PHE A 179 14.94 5.06 -9.06
CA PHE A 179 13.92 4.53 -8.16
C PHE A 179 14.42 3.32 -7.36
N GLY A 180 13.70 3.00 -6.29
CA GLY A 180 13.80 1.76 -5.54
C GLY A 180 12.50 0.97 -5.60
N VAL A 181 12.56 -0.32 -5.27
CA VAL A 181 11.39 -1.19 -5.12
C VAL A 181 11.33 -1.68 -3.68
N LEU A 182 10.28 -1.32 -2.98
CA LEU A 182 10.02 -1.73 -1.61
C LEU A 182 9.08 -2.93 -1.62
N VAL A 183 9.45 -4.00 -0.92
CA VAL A 183 8.65 -5.22 -0.81
C VAL A 183 8.32 -5.44 0.65
N ALA A 184 7.04 -5.31 1.00
CA ALA A 184 6.52 -5.58 2.34
C ALA A 184 5.76 -6.92 2.34
N THR A 185 6.25 -7.90 3.11
CA THR A 185 5.67 -9.23 3.15
C THR A 185 4.84 -9.48 4.42
N ASP A 186 3.96 -10.47 4.38
CA ASP A 186 3.13 -10.88 5.51
C ASP A 186 3.92 -11.58 6.63
N SER A 187 5.07 -12.19 6.28
CA SER A 187 5.83 -13.03 7.21
C SER A 187 7.34 -13.00 6.96
N GLU A 188 8.11 -13.29 8.01
CA GLU A 188 9.57 -13.45 7.91
C GLU A 188 9.98 -14.63 7.00
N ALA A 189 9.20 -15.70 6.97
CA ALA A 189 9.45 -16.83 6.08
C ALA A 189 9.32 -16.41 4.62
N ARG A 190 8.26 -15.65 4.30
CA ARG A 190 8.03 -15.10 2.97
C ARG A 190 9.09 -14.09 2.57
N LEU A 191 9.48 -13.21 3.48
CA LEU A 191 10.56 -12.26 3.28
C LEU A 191 11.86 -12.97 2.89
N ARG A 192 12.29 -13.96 3.68
CA ARG A 192 13.52 -14.73 3.39
C ARG A 192 13.46 -15.42 2.03
N LEU A 193 12.33 -16.03 1.70
CA LEU A 193 12.12 -16.71 0.43
C LEU A 193 12.28 -15.75 -0.75
N LEU A 194 11.58 -14.63 -0.74
CA LEU A 194 11.64 -13.64 -1.82
C LEU A 194 13.01 -12.96 -1.90
N ARG A 195 13.59 -12.57 -0.77
CA ARG A 195 14.90 -11.96 -0.70
C ARG A 195 15.97 -12.86 -1.33
N THR A 196 16.02 -14.14 -0.94
CA THR A 196 16.96 -15.11 -1.50
C THR A 196 16.73 -15.35 -2.99
N HIS A 197 15.47 -15.39 -3.41
CA HIS A 197 15.12 -15.58 -4.82
C HIS A 197 15.56 -14.37 -5.68
N ILE A 198 15.27 -13.16 -5.24
CA ILE A 198 15.57 -11.93 -5.98
C ILE A 198 17.07 -11.61 -5.96
N ALA A 199 17.80 -11.95 -4.88
CA ALA A 199 19.24 -11.80 -4.81
C ALA A 199 19.99 -12.53 -5.95
N ARG A 200 19.46 -13.66 -6.42
CA ARG A 200 20.00 -14.39 -7.57
C ARG A 200 19.80 -13.68 -8.91
N LEU A 201 18.87 -12.73 -8.97
CA LEU A 201 18.54 -11.97 -10.16
C LEU A 201 19.22 -10.60 -10.17
N THR A 202 19.28 -9.96 -9.00
CA THR A 202 19.89 -8.64 -8.82
C THR A 202 20.22 -8.35 -7.36
N PRO A 203 21.40 -7.78 -7.05
CA PRO A 203 21.71 -7.25 -5.73
C PRO A 203 21.19 -5.81 -5.53
N LYS A 204 20.59 -5.21 -6.56
CA LYS A 204 20.21 -3.79 -6.59
C LYS A 204 18.70 -3.63 -6.65
N LEU A 205 18.22 -2.40 -6.58
CA LEU A 205 16.85 -1.93 -6.67
C LEU A 205 15.94 -2.29 -5.48
N PHE A 206 16.00 -3.50 -4.95
CA PHE A 206 15.01 -4.02 -4.02
C PHE A 206 15.38 -3.78 -2.55
N TRP A 207 14.33 -3.57 -1.74
CA TRP A 207 14.36 -3.43 -0.30
C TRP A 207 13.22 -4.23 0.30
N PHE A 208 13.48 -5.03 1.32
CA PHE A 208 12.54 -5.98 1.89
C PHE A 208 12.31 -5.71 3.36
N THR A 209 11.05 -5.81 3.78
CA THR A 209 10.66 -5.81 5.19
C THR A 209 9.38 -6.63 5.37
N THR A 210 8.91 -6.76 6.62
CA THR A 210 7.59 -7.34 6.89
C THR A 210 6.59 -6.25 7.28
N LEU A 211 5.31 -6.50 7.04
CA LEU A 211 4.22 -5.65 7.51
C LEU A 211 4.24 -5.52 9.04
N ASN A 212 4.67 -6.57 9.74
CA ASN A 212 4.84 -6.54 11.19
C ASN A 212 5.94 -5.57 11.62
N ASN A 213 7.10 -5.57 10.97
CA ASN A 213 8.20 -4.65 11.28
C ASN A 213 7.76 -3.19 11.03
N ILE A 214 7.07 -2.92 9.92
CA ILE A 214 6.50 -1.60 9.64
C ILE A 214 5.57 -1.15 10.78
N LYS A 215 4.70 -2.05 11.24
CA LYS A 215 3.73 -1.76 12.30
C LYS A 215 4.38 -1.54 13.66
N GLN A 216 5.41 -2.30 14.01
CA GLN A 216 6.02 -2.27 15.34
C GLN A 216 7.09 -1.19 15.49
N GLN A 217 7.83 -0.93 14.43
CA GLN A 217 9.02 -0.08 14.47
C GLN A 217 8.87 1.22 13.66
N GLY A 218 7.83 1.30 12.80
CA GLY A 218 7.61 2.43 11.91
C GLY A 218 8.28 2.24 10.54
N PHE A 219 7.66 2.82 9.52
CA PHE A 219 8.09 2.66 8.12
C PHE A 219 9.50 3.21 7.85
N TRP A 220 9.88 4.31 8.50
CA TRP A 220 11.14 5.02 8.28
C TRP A 220 12.31 4.51 9.12
N SER A 221 12.07 3.52 9.98
CA SER A 221 13.09 2.90 10.83
C SER A 221 14.06 2.02 10.03
N PRO A 222 15.22 1.62 10.59
CA PRO A 222 16.19 0.74 9.93
C PRO A 222 15.72 -0.72 9.88
N ILE A 223 14.57 -0.95 9.23
CA ILE A 223 13.89 -2.24 9.10
C ILE A 223 14.00 -2.84 7.70
N TRP A 224 14.66 -2.17 6.77
CA TRP A 224 14.73 -2.54 5.37
C TRP A 224 16.00 -3.32 5.06
N LEU A 225 15.84 -4.47 4.43
CA LEU A 225 16.92 -5.35 4.00
C LEU A 225 17.14 -5.22 2.50
N ARG A 226 18.40 -5.05 2.10
CA ARG A 226 18.78 -5.24 0.69
C ARG A 226 18.72 -6.72 0.33
N PRO A 227 18.80 -7.10 -0.97
CA PRO A 227 18.98 -8.50 -1.37
C PRO A 227 20.11 -9.18 -0.59
N GLU A 228 21.18 -8.45 -0.32
CA GLU A 228 22.32 -8.84 0.52
C GLU A 228 22.58 -7.82 1.62
N GLY A 229 23.17 -8.25 2.74
CA GLY A 229 23.53 -7.40 3.89
C GLY A 229 22.44 -7.27 4.96
N ASP A 230 22.69 -6.40 5.94
CA ASP A 230 21.88 -6.20 7.14
C ASP A 230 20.77 -5.17 6.95
N GLN A 231 19.96 -5.01 8.00
CA GLN A 231 18.89 -4.00 8.05
C GLN A 231 19.46 -2.58 7.95
N GLN A 232 18.77 -1.75 7.19
CA GLN A 232 19.16 -0.37 6.93
C GLN A 232 17.92 0.53 6.93
N THR A 233 18.18 1.82 7.12
CA THR A 233 17.20 2.88 6.86
C THR A 233 17.11 3.12 5.34
N LEU A 234 15.92 3.42 4.84
CA LEU A 234 15.77 3.83 3.45
C LEU A 234 16.56 5.12 3.17
N PRO A 235 17.15 5.27 1.97
CA PRO A 235 17.88 6.47 1.62
C PRO A 235 17.08 7.74 1.85
N GLY A 236 17.54 8.60 2.74
CA GLY A 236 16.90 9.85 3.11
C GLY A 236 15.67 9.69 4.03
N ALA A 237 15.59 8.62 4.84
CA ALA A 237 14.61 8.49 5.92
C ALA A 237 14.99 9.32 7.14
#